data_5e2cf813d2e6f59576d3ae1ffb68197e
#
_entry.id   5e2cf813d2e6f59576d3ae1ffb68197e
#
_cell.length_a   1.000
_cell.length_b   1.000
_cell.length_c   1.000
_cell.angle_alpha   90.00
_cell.angle_beta   90.00
_cell.angle_gamma   90.00
#
_symmetry.space_group_name_H-M   'P 1'
#
loop_
_entity.id
_entity.type
_entity.pdbx_description
1 polymer ?
#
loop_
_entity_poly.entity_id
_entity_poly.type
_entity_poly.pdbx_seq_one_letter_code
_entity_poly.pdbx_strand_id
1 'polypeptide(L)'
;MTKTLSYLKAVVICHGKSEKQMCDFIKSNLRIRIAVESDKKGEKSIQVTSVMKILNGRKFKTFQDFITTFEDVEICKIKTKKFLTDDFKIFIILDTDDCNEAQKKAFISKEMFRNHWAYRYIFPIYNNPQLESVLTKSHIKFEKRVMHENRSTLKFFLPTPNIKGEK
;
A
#
# COMPACT_ATOMS: atom_id res chain seq x y z
N MET A 1 0.13 -2.98 34.20
CA MET A 1 0.74 -2.64 32.88
C MET A 1 -0.33 -2.05 32.01
N THR A 2 -0.29 -0.75 31.75
CA THR A 2 -1.21 -0.08 30.81
C THR A 2 -0.88 -0.51 29.40
N LYS A 3 -1.79 -1.24 28.76
CA LYS A 3 -1.66 -1.67 27.36
C LYS A 3 -1.71 -0.41 26.50
N THR A 4 -0.57 0.01 25.96
CA THR A 4 -0.52 1.13 25.02
C THR A 4 -1.35 0.75 23.79
N LEU A 5 -2.47 1.43 23.58
CA LEU A 5 -3.29 1.25 22.39
C LEU A 5 -2.45 1.63 21.17
N SER A 6 -2.15 0.64 20.34
CA SER A 6 -1.42 0.85 19.10
C SER A 6 -2.40 0.87 17.94
N TYR A 7 -2.62 2.04 17.35
CA TYR A 7 -3.54 2.21 16.23
C TYR A 7 -2.92 1.80 14.88
N LEU A 8 -3.79 1.49 13.94
CA LEU A 8 -3.41 1.28 12.54
C LEU A 8 -2.86 2.59 11.96
N LYS A 9 -1.65 2.55 11.41
CA LYS A 9 -0.95 3.74 10.91
C LYS A 9 -1.22 4.02 9.44
N ALA A 10 -1.45 2.98 8.65
CA ALA A 10 -1.77 3.12 7.24
C ALA A 10 -2.55 1.92 6.71
N VAL A 11 -3.24 2.13 5.60
CA VAL A 11 -3.72 1.08 4.71
C VAL A 11 -2.91 1.16 3.42
N VAL A 12 -2.46 0.03 2.91
CA VAL A 12 -1.71 -0.07 1.65
C VAL A 12 -2.52 -0.90 0.67
N ILE A 13 -2.88 -0.31 -0.47
CA ILE A 13 -3.53 -0.99 -1.59
C ILE A 13 -2.44 -1.34 -2.60
N CYS A 14 -2.24 -2.63 -2.86
CA CYS A 14 -1.16 -3.14 -3.69
C CYS A 14 -1.66 -3.55 -5.08
N HIS A 15 -0.85 -3.26 -6.13
CA HIS A 15 -1.10 -3.70 -7.50
C HIS A 15 -1.36 -5.20 -7.57
N GLY A 16 -0.45 -6.01 -7.04
CA GLY A 16 -0.50 -7.45 -7.16
C GLY A 16 0.20 -8.18 -6.02
N LYS A 17 0.60 -9.41 -6.32
CA LYS A 17 1.20 -10.32 -5.34
C LYS A 17 2.59 -9.87 -4.89
N SER A 18 3.40 -9.34 -5.79
CA SER A 18 4.77 -8.88 -5.51
C SER A 18 4.78 -7.72 -4.52
N GLU A 19 3.99 -6.68 -4.77
CA GLU A 19 3.84 -5.53 -3.89
C GLU A 19 3.26 -5.94 -2.54
N LYS A 20 2.27 -6.83 -2.56
CA LYS A 20 1.69 -7.37 -1.32
C LYS A 20 2.74 -8.07 -0.47
N GLN A 21 3.56 -8.95 -1.06
CA GLN A 21 4.64 -9.65 -0.35
C GLN A 21 5.68 -8.69 0.22
N MET A 22 6.05 -7.65 -0.53
CA MET A 22 6.94 -6.60 -0.05
C MET A 22 6.34 -5.88 1.17
N CYS A 23 5.07 -5.50 1.11
CA CYS A 23 4.39 -4.81 2.20
C CYS A 23 4.22 -5.70 3.44
N ASP A 24 3.90 -6.99 3.24
CA ASP A 24 3.81 -7.97 4.33
C ASP A 24 5.19 -8.20 5.00
N PHE A 25 6.27 -8.22 4.19
CA PHE A 25 7.64 -8.29 4.69
C PHE A 25 8.01 -7.04 5.52
N ILE A 26 7.72 -5.85 5.02
CA ILE A 26 7.95 -4.58 5.74
C ILE A 26 7.16 -4.56 7.05
N LYS A 27 5.87 -4.90 7.00
CA LYS A 27 5.00 -4.98 8.18
C LYS A 27 5.58 -5.88 9.26
N SER A 28 6.04 -7.07 8.88
CA SER A 28 6.55 -8.08 9.81
C SER A 28 7.89 -7.68 10.41
N ASN A 29 8.82 -7.18 9.60
CA ASN A 29 10.18 -6.88 10.04
C ASN A 29 10.29 -5.57 10.81
N LEU A 30 9.56 -4.54 10.40
CA LEU A 30 9.56 -3.25 11.09
C LEU A 30 8.48 -3.17 12.19
N ARG A 31 7.66 -4.22 12.36
CA ARG A 31 6.56 -4.27 13.34
C ARG A 31 5.61 -3.07 13.25
N ILE A 32 5.39 -2.57 12.03
CA ILE A 32 4.51 -1.44 11.77
C ILE A 32 3.07 -1.96 11.65
N ARG A 33 2.13 -1.29 12.32
CA ARG A 33 0.70 -1.60 12.18
C ARG A 33 0.14 -0.99 10.90
N ILE A 34 0.19 -1.74 9.81
CA ILE A 34 -0.44 -1.42 8.53
C ILE A 34 -1.38 -2.54 8.10
N ALA A 35 -2.46 -2.20 7.42
CA ALA A 35 -3.30 -3.15 6.70
C ALA A 35 -2.87 -3.21 5.24
N VAL A 36 -2.73 -4.41 4.69
CA VAL A 36 -2.32 -4.62 3.29
C VAL A 36 -3.49 -5.21 2.53
N GLU A 37 -3.99 -4.46 1.56
CA GLU A 37 -5.13 -4.80 0.72
C GLU A 37 -4.67 -5.08 -0.71
N SER A 38 -5.32 -6.06 -1.35
CA SER A 38 -5.08 -6.42 -2.74
C SER A 38 -6.30 -7.15 -3.30
N ASP A 39 -6.52 -7.14 -4.62
CA ASP A 39 -7.63 -7.87 -5.21
C ASP A 39 -7.31 -9.38 -5.19
N LYS A 40 -8.26 -10.19 -4.70
CA LYS A 40 -8.14 -11.64 -4.56
C LYS A 40 -6.80 -12.09 -3.94
N LYS A 41 -6.39 -11.44 -2.85
CA LYS A 41 -5.11 -11.72 -2.15
C LYS A 41 -3.86 -11.54 -3.04
N GLY A 42 -3.95 -10.69 -4.06
CA GLY A 42 -2.88 -10.41 -5.03
C GLY A 42 -2.89 -11.30 -6.26
N GLU A 43 -3.86 -12.22 -6.39
CA GLU A 43 -4.00 -13.06 -7.60
C GLU A 43 -4.51 -12.27 -8.81
N LYS A 44 -5.19 -11.16 -8.55
CA LYS A 44 -5.66 -10.23 -9.58
C LYS A 44 -5.02 -8.88 -9.39
N SER A 45 -4.40 -8.36 -10.46
CA SER A 45 -3.77 -7.04 -10.45
C SER A 45 -4.80 -5.91 -10.40
N ILE A 46 -4.52 -4.91 -9.58
CA ILE A 46 -5.24 -3.64 -9.52
C ILE A 46 -4.48 -2.66 -10.42
N GLN A 47 -5.09 -2.25 -11.51
CA GLN A 47 -4.50 -1.34 -12.48
C GLN A 47 -4.90 0.11 -12.19
N VAL A 48 -4.15 1.08 -12.74
CA VAL A 48 -4.50 2.52 -12.64
C VAL A 48 -5.93 2.76 -13.12
N THR A 49 -6.34 2.10 -14.20
CA THR A 49 -7.69 2.22 -14.78
C THR A 49 -8.79 1.62 -13.91
N SER A 50 -8.45 0.70 -13.01
CA SER A 50 -9.43 -0.01 -12.17
C SER A 50 -9.39 0.37 -10.68
N VAL A 51 -8.42 1.17 -10.24
CA VAL A 51 -8.26 1.51 -8.82
C VAL A 51 -9.48 2.21 -8.23
N MET A 52 -10.16 3.06 -8.99
CA MET A 52 -11.40 3.71 -8.53
C MET A 52 -12.51 2.70 -8.24
N LYS A 53 -12.53 1.55 -8.93
CA LYS A 53 -13.49 0.47 -8.62
C LYS A 53 -13.24 -0.12 -7.23
N ILE A 54 -11.97 -0.24 -6.82
CA ILE A 54 -11.59 -0.70 -5.48
C ILE A 54 -12.01 0.33 -4.43
N LEU A 55 -11.70 1.62 -4.66
CA LEU A 55 -12.05 2.70 -3.74
C LEU A 55 -13.57 2.90 -3.59
N ASN A 56 -14.34 2.69 -4.65
CA ASN A 56 -15.79 2.71 -4.61
C ASN A 56 -16.42 1.38 -4.12
N GLY A 57 -15.57 0.41 -3.79
CA GLY A 57 -16.00 -0.87 -3.25
C GLY A 57 -16.34 -0.82 -1.75
N ARG A 58 -16.96 -1.89 -1.24
CA ARG A 58 -17.54 -2.01 0.11
C ARG A 58 -16.65 -1.50 1.25
N LYS A 59 -15.32 -1.67 1.17
CA LYS A 59 -14.39 -1.29 2.24
C LYS A 59 -14.06 0.20 2.27
N PHE A 60 -14.14 0.88 1.14
CA PHE A 60 -13.60 2.23 0.95
C PHE A 60 -14.64 3.25 0.49
N LYS A 61 -15.85 2.83 0.13
CA LYS A 61 -16.87 3.67 -0.49
C LYS A 61 -17.20 4.91 0.34
N THR A 62 -17.38 4.72 1.64
CA THR A 62 -17.66 5.81 2.57
C THR A 62 -16.70 5.78 3.76
N PHE A 63 -16.58 6.91 4.45
CA PHE A 63 -15.83 6.98 5.71
C PHE A 63 -16.34 5.96 6.73
N GLN A 64 -17.67 5.76 6.81
CA GLN A 64 -18.26 4.79 7.73
C GLN A 64 -17.90 3.35 7.36
N ASP A 65 -17.95 2.98 6.08
CA ASP A 65 -17.53 1.64 5.62
C ASP A 65 -16.07 1.38 5.95
N PHE A 66 -15.23 2.40 5.79
CA PHE A 66 -13.81 2.34 6.07
C PHE A 66 -13.53 2.06 7.56
N ILE A 67 -14.08 2.86 8.46
CA ILE A 67 -13.84 2.69 9.90
C ILE A 67 -14.49 1.41 10.47
N THR A 68 -15.53 0.92 9.84
CA THR A 68 -16.13 -0.39 10.18
C THR A 68 -15.26 -1.55 9.72
N THR A 69 -14.56 -1.39 8.58
CA THR A 69 -13.65 -2.42 8.06
C THR A 69 -12.31 -2.43 8.79
N PHE A 70 -11.79 -1.25 9.13
CA PHE A 70 -10.50 -1.05 9.77
C PHE A 70 -10.71 -0.50 11.19
N GLU A 71 -11.19 -1.35 12.09
CA GLU A 71 -11.62 -0.96 13.46
C GLU A 71 -10.50 -0.35 14.30
N ASP A 72 -9.24 -0.70 14.02
CA ASP A 72 -8.06 -0.21 14.75
C ASP A 72 -7.57 1.18 14.29
N VAL A 73 -8.28 1.90 13.43
CA VAL A 73 -7.88 3.25 13.04
C VAL A 73 -8.17 4.27 14.14
N GLU A 74 -7.28 5.23 14.31
CA GLU A 74 -7.48 6.32 15.23
C GLU A 74 -8.43 7.37 14.64
N ILE A 75 -9.52 7.63 15.34
CA ILE A 75 -10.56 8.57 14.90
C ILE A 75 -10.52 9.82 15.77
N CYS A 76 -10.32 10.96 15.13
CA CYS A 76 -10.50 12.26 15.75
C CYS A 76 -11.94 12.74 15.57
N LYS A 77 -12.44 13.50 16.55
CA LYS A 77 -13.78 14.08 16.53
C LYS A 77 -13.70 15.57 16.85
N ILE A 78 -14.21 16.39 15.95
CA ILE A 78 -14.40 17.83 16.19
C ILE A 78 -15.88 18.13 16.00
N LYS A 79 -16.54 18.56 17.08
CA LYS A 79 -18.00 18.72 17.13
C LYS A 79 -18.70 17.41 16.73
N THR A 80 -19.45 17.42 15.64
CA THR A 80 -20.15 16.24 15.11
C THR A 80 -19.41 15.50 14.02
N LYS A 81 -18.31 16.07 13.49
CA LYS A 81 -17.54 15.48 12.39
C LYS A 81 -16.46 14.54 12.91
N LYS A 82 -16.38 13.34 12.33
CA LYS A 82 -15.32 12.35 12.56
C LYS A 82 -14.36 12.36 11.38
N PHE A 83 -13.08 12.21 11.65
CA PHE A 83 -12.03 12.12 10.63
C PHE A 83 -10.85 11.29 11.17
N LEU A 84 -10.01 10.79 10.26
CA LEU A 84 -8.77 10.12 10.64
C LEU A 84 -7.72 11.17 11.04
N THR A 85 -6.74 10.76 11.83
CA THR A 85 -5.61 11.62 12.18
C THR A 85 -4.86 12.08 10.93
N ASP A 86 -4.18 13.23 10.99
CA ASP A 86 -3.41 13.76 9.86
C ASP A 86 -2.22 12.87 9.48
N ASP A 87 -1.73 12.08 10.43
CA ASP A 87 -0.64 11.11 10.20
C ASP A 87 -1.10 9.83 9.51
N PHE A 88 -2.40 9.56 9.45
CA PHE A 88 -2.92 8.38 8.78
C PHE A 88 -2.80 8.51 7.26
N LYS A 89 -2.37 7.43 6.59
CA LYS A 89 -2.18 7.40 5.14
C LYS A 89 -2.84 6.18 4.50
N ILE A 90 -3.32 6.37 3.28
CA ILE A 90 -3.74 5.30 2.37
C ILE A 90 -2.77 5.31 1.20
N PHE A 91 -1.80 4.42 1.24
CA PHE A 91 -0.85 4.27 0.14
C PHE A 91 -1.48 3.40 -0.96
N ILE A 92 -1.35 3.82 -2.20
CA ILE A 92 -1.81 3.06 -3.37
C ILE A 92 -0.59 2.80 -4.24
N ILE A 93 -0.10 1.55 -4.23
CA ILE A 93 1.12 1.14 -4.95
C ILE A 93 0.71 0.42 -6.22
N LEU A 94 0.92 1.04 -7.39
CA LEU A 94 0.55 0.48 -8.68
C LEU A 94 1.71 0.57 -9.67
N ASP A 95 1.73 -0.38 -10.61
CA ASP A 95 2.53 -0.27 -11.82
C ASP A 95 1.85 0.70 -12.79
N THR A 96 2.63 1.35 -13.64
CA THR A 96 2.12 2.35 -14.60
C THR A 96 2.39 1.97 -16.05
N ASP A 97 2.68 0.70 -16.31
CA ASP A 97 2.93 0.15 -17.63
C ASP A 97 1.65 -0.11 -18.44
N ASP A 98 0.51 -0.20 -17.76
CA ASP A 98 -0.79 -0.56 -18.32
C ASP A 98 -1.74 0.63 -18.53
N CYS A 99 -1.25 1.86 -18.42
CA CYS A 99 -2.05 3.07 -18.57
C CYS A 99 -1.40 4.09 -19.52
N ASN A 100 -2.24 4.92 -20.14
CA ASN A 100 -1.74 6.01 -20.97
C ASN A 100 -1.22 7.18 -20.10
N GLU A 101 -0.49 8.12 -20.73
CA GLU A 101 0.15 9.25 -20.03
C GLU A 101 -0.86 10.15 -19.28
N ALA A 102 -2.07 10.34 -19.82
CA ALA A 102 -3.10 11.12 -19.14
C ALA A 102 -3.58 10.44 -17.84
N GLN A 103 -3.81 9.13 -17.89
CA GLN A 103 -4.19 8.32 -16.73
C GLN A 103 -3.06 8.27 -15.70
N LYS A 104 -1.81 8.07 -16.14
CA LYS A 104 -0.63 8.11 -15.29
C LYS A 104 -0.49 9.45 -14.58
N LYS A 105 -0.62 10.55 -15.31
CA LYS A 105 -0.59 11.91 -14.75
C LYS A 105 -1.71 12.12 -13.71
N ALA A 106 -2.93 11.71 -14.03
CA ALA A 106 -4.07 11.84 -13.13
C ALA A 106 -3.91 11.01 -11.85
N PHE A 107 -3.27 9.84 -11.94
CA PHE A 107 -2.93 9.01 -10.79
C PHE A 107 -1.87 9.68 -9.92
N ILE A 108 -0.73 10.07 -10.50
CA ILE A 108 0.40 10.67 -9.78
C ILE A 108 0.01 11.99 -9.11
N SER A 109 -0.76 12.83 -9.81
CA SER A 109 -1.24 14.12 -9.28
C SER A 109 -2.41 13.98 -8.29
N LYS A 110 -2.90 12.78 -8.06
CA LYS A 110 -4.10 12.47 -7.24
C LYS A 110 -5.41 13.00 -7.85
N GLU A 111 -5.41 13.59 -9.02
CA GLU A 111 -6.59 14.21 -9.63
C GLU A 111 -7.75 13.23 -9.76
N MET A 112 -7.47 11.98 -10.12
CA MET A 112 -8.49 10.93 -10.24
C MET A 112 -9.22 10.61 -8.92
N PHE A 113 -8.67 10.99 -7.77
CA PHE A 113 -9.25 10.73 -6.45
C PHE A 113 -9.98 11.93 -5.87
N ARG A 114 -10.00 13.09 -6.54
CA ARG A 114 -10.47 14.39 -6.03
C ARG A 114 -11.85 14.33 -5.39
N ASN A 115 -12.76 13.57 -5.95
CA ASN A 115 -14.13 13.47 -5.45
C ASN A 115 -14.36 12.36 -4.41
N HIS A 116 -13.31 11.64 -4.02
CA HIS A 116 -13.42 10.58 -3.03
C HIS A 116 -13.18 11.14 -1.61
N TRP A 117 -13.95 10.68 -0.60
CA TRP A 117 -13.82 11.15 0.78
C TRP A 117 -12.39 11.01 1.33
N ALA A 118 -11.68 9.96 0.89
CA ALA A 118 -10.32 9.65 1.33
C ALA A 118 -9.23 10.48 0.62
N TYR A 119 -9.58 11.41 -0.27
CA TYR A 119 -8.62 12.17 -1.09
C TYR A 119 -7.43 12.72 -0.30
N ARG A 120 -7.70 13.34 0.86
CA ARG A 120 -6.64 13.93 1.70
C ARG A 120 -5.67 12.88 2.26
N TYR A 121 -6.12 11.65 2.45
CA TYR A 121 -5.35 10.54 3.02
C TYR A 121 -4.65 9.69 1.97
N ILE A 122 -5.00 9.81 0.69
CA ILE A 122 -4.44 9.02 -0.40
C ILE A 122 -3.07 9.54 -0.81
N PHE A 123 -2.12 8.61 -0.91
CA PHE A 123 -0.75 8.83 -1.39
C PHE A 123 -0.44 7.79 -2.47
N PRO A 124 -0.49 8.17 -3.76
CA PRO A 124 -0.11 7.27 -4.84
C PRO A 124 1.39 7.04 -4.85
N ILE A 125 1.76 5.78 -5.00
CA ILE A 125 3.14 5.32 -5.22
C ILE A 125 3.12 4.53 -6.52
N TYR A 126 4.04 4.80 -7.41
CA TYR A 126 4.10 4.11 -8.68
C TYR A 126 5.47 3.50 -8.94
N ASN A 127 5.45 2.30 -9.52
CA ASN A 127 6.64 1.64 -10.03
C ASN A 127 6.86 2.06 -11.50
N ASN A 128 8.10 2.30 -11.90
CA ASN A 128 8.42 2.70 -13.26
C ASN A 128 9.55 1.83 -13.83
N PRO A 129 9.27 0.88 -14.72
CA PRO A 129 7.92 0.45 -15.12
C PRO A 129 7.24 -0.46 -14.10
N GLN A 130 7.98 -1.30 -13.37
CA GLN A 130 7.47 -2.32 -12.46
C GLN A 130 8.35 -2.46 -11.20
N LEU A 131 7.81 -3.11 -10.17
CA LEU A 131 8.45 -3.23 -8.85
C LEU A 131 9.86 -3.82 -8.92
N GLU A 132 10.07 -4.87 -9.68
CA GLU A 132 11.38 -5.54 -9.78
C GLU A 132 12.48 -4.61 -10.27
N SER A 133 12.15 -3.72 -11.21
CA SER A 133 13.07 -2.69 -11.72
C SER A 133 13.43 -1.67 -10.63
N VAL A 134 12.47 -1.29 -9.80
CA VAL A 134 12.67 -0.38 -8.67
C VAL A 134 13.57 -1.04 -7.61
N LEU A 135 13.27 -2.30 -7.24
CA LEU A 135 14.05 -3.05 -6.27
C LEU A 135 15.52 -3.22 -6.71
N THR A 136 15.74 -3.54 -7.99
CA THR A 136 17.09 -3.65 -8.57
C THR A 136 17.86 -2.33 -8.50
N LYS A 137 17.23 -1.23 -8.90
CA LYS A 137 17.82 0.12 -8.84
C LYS A 137 18.12 0.58 -7.41
N SER A 138 17.31 0.14 -6.45
CA SER A 138 17.48 0.46 -5.03
C SER A 138 18.44 -0.47 -4.30
N HIS A 139 19.10 -1.39 -5.01
CA HIS A 139 19.99 -2.39 -4.44
C HIS A 139 19.36 -3.27 -3.34
N ILE A 140 18.05 -3.41 -3.34
CA ILE A 140 17.33 -4.28 -2.41
C ILE A 140 17.47 -5.72 -2.89
N LYS A 141 18.07 -6.57 -2.05
CA LYS A 141 18.24 -7.99 -2.37
C LYS A 141 16.88 -8.71 -2.30
N PHE A 142 16.50 -9.34 -3.39
CA PHE A 142 15.32 -10.17 -3.48
C PHE A 142 15.59 -11.38 -4.39
N GLU A 143 14.85 -12.46 -4.19
CA GLU A 143 14.83 -13.63 -5.07
C GLU A 143 13.43 -13.81 -5.63
N LYS A 144 13.34 -13.95 -6.95
CA LYS A 144 12.10 -14.36 -7.63
C LYS A 144 12.11 -15.88 -7.73
N ARG A 145 11.26 -16.54 -6.93
CA ARG A 145 11.08 -17.99 -7.03
C ARG A 145 9.92 -18.28 -7.98
N VAL A 146 10.22 -18.99 -9.07
CA VAL A 146 9.20 -19.54 -9.97
C VAL A 146 8.74 -20.86 -9.35
N MET A 147 7.50 -20.91 -8.91
CA MET A 147 6.86 -22.17 -8.50
C MET A 147 6.18 -22.80 -9.72
N HIS A 148 6.05 -24.11 -9.75
CA HIS A 148 5.28 -24.80 -10.80
C HIS A 148 3.94 -24.11 -11.00
N GLU A 149 3.47 -23.97 -12.26
CA GLU A 149 2.23 -23.32 -12.69
C GLU A 149 2.24 -21.77 -12.72
N ASN A 150 3.28 -21.13 -13.25
CA ASN A 150 3.32 -19.67 -13.48
C ASN A 150 3.08 -18.78 -12.26
N ARG A 151 3.24 -19.31 -11.05
CA ARG A 151 3.17 -18.53 -9.81
C ARG A 151 4.56 -18.10 -9.40
N SER A 152 4.85 -16.83 -9.47
CA SER A 152 6.09 -16.26 -8.92
C SER A 152 5.87 -15.72 -7.51
N THR A 153 6.87 -15.87 -6.66
CA THR A 153 6.94 -15.25 -5.32
C THR A 153 8.23 -14.48 -5.19
N LEU A 154 8.19 -13.34 -4.52
CA LEU A 154 9.39 -12.58 -4.15
C LEU A 154 9.78 -12.91 -2.71
N LYS A 155 11.06 -13.18 -2.51
CA LYS A 155 11.67 -13.30 -1.18
C LYS A 155 12.60 -12.12 -0.97
N PHE A 156 12.34 -11.33 0.06
CA PHE A 156 13.14 -10.17 0.42
C PHE A 156 14.15 -10.53 1.49
N PHE A 157 15.30 -9.87 1.46
CA PHE A 157 16.35 -10.00 2.45
C PHE A 157 16.56 -8.65 3.12
N LEU A 158 16.65 -8.65 4.45
CA LEU A 158 17.09 -7.45 5.16
C LEU A 158 18.53 -7.10 4.75
N PRO A 159 18.84 -5.82 4.56
CA PRO A 159 20.23 -5.42 4.40
C PRO A 159 21.00 -5.87 5.65
N THR A 160 22.06 -6.64 5.47
CA THR A 160 23.00 -6.94 6.55
C THR A 160 23.55 -5.61 7.06
N PRO A 161 23.47 -5.34 8.38
CA PRO A 161 24.11 -4.14 8.92
C PRO A 161 25.59 -4.18 8.53
N ASN A 162 26.06 -3.11 7.88
CA ASN A 162 27.47 -2.94 7.58
C ASN A 162 28.17 -2.68 8.91
N ILE A 163 28.56 -3.74 9.61
CA ILE A 163 29.48 -3.65 10.76
C ILE A 163 30.85 -3.38 10.14
N LYS A 164 31.10 -2.12 9.75
CA LYS A 164 32.46 -1.66 9.59
C LYS A 164 33.05 -1.63 10.99
N GLY A 165 33.83 -2.66 11.31
CA GLY A 165 34.65 -2.64 12.50
C GLY A 165 35.61 -1.45 12.37
N GLU A 166 35.39 -0.46 13.22
CA GLU A 166 36.43 0.50 13.54
C GLU A 166 37.56 -0.29 14.21
N LYS A 167 38.69 -0.32 13.55
CA LYS A 167 39.99 -0.66 14.15
C LYS A 167 40.70 0.61 14.53
#